data_03acc0491ba8c75919a1a5bd0d0082dd
#
_entry.id   03acc0491ba8c75919a1a5bd0d0082dd
#
_cell.length_a   1.000
_cell.length_b   1.000
_cell.length_c   1.000
_cell.angle_alpha   90.00
_cell.angle_beta   90.00
_cell.angle_gamma   90.00
#
_symmetry.space_group_name_H-M   'P 1'
#
loop_
_entity.id
_entity.type
_entity.pdbx_description
1 polymer ?
#
loop_
_entity_poly.entity_id
_entity_poly.type
_entity_poly.pdbx_seq_one_letter_code
_entity_poly.pdbx_strand_id
1 'polypeptide(L)'
;EQSPLLFKRFLDSELEQEEKRYLVRGTQIHMAILEPKLFKDSYTYLDFETPKSEQQKQFCEDYLNYLSLDESKEDESLIRAYKNNYKVTKDEKALEDAVSLKNKLSKYITYLQNRKKFKDILSYTDWNRIQELKDNCAKHKKAKELLFIDDLDTREVHNEFVIIWEDPIHNLPCKSMIDRLIIDHENKKVTLVDLKTANSFVKFKERCNEFSYFRQMAF
;
A
#
# COMPACT_ATOMS: atom_id res chain seq x y z
N GLU A 1 18.30 1.52 23.45
CA GLU A 1 17.63 2.64 24.16
C GLU A 1 17.72 3.89 23.29
N GLN A 2 16.58 4.44 22.89
CA GLN A 2 16.56 5.71 22.17
C GLN A 2 16.65 6.84 23.21
N SER A 3 17.57 7.78 23.02
CA SER A 3 17.70 8.91 23.96
C SER A 3 16.49 9.84 23.85
N PRO A 4 16.07 10.51 24.95
CA PRO A 4 15.00 11.52 24.92
C PRO A 4 15.24 12.62 23.89
N LEU A 5 16.51 12.98 23.64
CA LEU A 5 16.91 13.96 22.64
C LEU A 5 16.62 13.46 21.21
N LEU A 6 16.86 12.18 20.92
CA LEU A 6 16.54 11.58 19.61
C LEU A 6 15.03 11.56 19.38
N PHE A 7 14.25 11.25 20.41
CA PHE A 7 12.79 11.28 20.36
C PHE A 7 12.26 12.70 20.13
N LYS A 8 12.85 13.71 20.79
CA LYS A 8 12.47 15.10 20.54
C LYS A 8 12.76 15.54 19.11
N ARG A 9 13.96 15.26 18.60
CA ARG A 9 14.30 15.58 17.18
C ARG A 9 13.40 14.88 16.18
N PHE A 10 12.90 13.70 16.51
CA PHE A 10 11.89 12.98 15.75
C PHE A 10 10.55 13.73 15.76
N LEU A 11 10.07 14.17 16.92
CA LEU A 11 8.83 14.97 17.05
C LEU A 11 8.93 16.31 16.32
N ASP A 12 10.10 16.93 16.34
CA ASP A 12 10.38 18.21 15.68
C ASP A 12 10.58 18.07 14.17
N SER A 13 10.35 16.87 13.60
CA SER A 13 10.54 16.53 12.16
C SER A 13 11.96 16.81 11.61
N GLU A 14 12.96 16.85 12.47
CA GLU A 14 14.37 17.05 12.11
C GLU A 14 15.02 15.78 11.54
N LEU A 15 14.37 14.63 11.66
CA LEU A 15 14.86 13.35 11.18
C LEU A 15 13.96 12.85 10.05
N GLU A 16 14.54 12.68 8.86
CA GLU A 16 13.87 11.96 7.78
C GLU A 16 13.65 10.50 8.19
N GLN A 17 12.39 10.06 8.14
CA GLN A 17 12.08 8.65 8.30
C GLN A 17 12.25 7.94 6.96
N GLU A 18 13.24 7.07 6.86
CA GLU A 18 13.19 6.03 5.84
C GLU A 18 11.97 5.14 6.11
N GLU A 19 10.99 5.15 5.22
CA GLU A 19 9.86 4.20 5.28
C GLU A 19 10.40 2.78 5.15
N LYS A 20 10.47 2.09 6.28
CA LYS A 20 10.94 0.70 6.29
C LYS A 20 9.90 -0.18 5.59
N ARG A 21 10.30 -0.91 4.56
CA ARG A 21 9.44 -1.77 3.73
C ARG A 21 8.49 -2.67 4.54
N TYR A 22 8.92 -3.14 5.72
CA TYR A 22 8.06 -3.99 6.55
C TYR A 22 6.91 -3.22 7.21
N LEU A 23 7.08 -1.92 7.50
CA LEU A 23 6.02 -1.05 8.02
C LEU A 23 4.98 -0.78 6.93
N VAL A 24 5.43 -0.41 5.72
CA VAL A 24 4.56 -0.23 4.56
C VAL A 24 3.73 -1.48 4.30
N ARG A 25 4.36 -2.66 4.31
CA ARG A 25 3.65 -3.93 4.13
C ARG A 25 2.66 -4.22 5.27
N GLY A 26 3.00 -3.87 6.49
CA GLY A 26 2.08 -3.95 7.63
C GLY A 26 0.82 -3.13 7.39
N THR A 27 0.97 -1.85 7.03
CA THR A 27 -0.14 -0.95 6.71
C THR A 27 -1.01 -1.48 5.56
N GLN A 28 -0.40 -2.01 4.49
CA GLN A 28 -1.12 -2.61 3.36
C GLN A 28 -1.98 -3.81 3.78
N ILE A 29 -1.46 -4.68 4.65
CA ILE A 29 -2.18 -5.85 5.16
C ILE A 29 -3.34 -5.42 6.06
N HIS A 30 -3.11 -4.47 6.98
CA HIS A 30 -4.15 -3.90 7.84
C HIS A 30 -5.29 -3.33 6.99
N MET A 31 -4.98 -2.46 6.04
CA MET A 31 -5.97 -1.85 5.16
C MET A 31 -6.73 -2.89 4.32
N ALA A 32 -6.05 -3.92 3.80
CA ALA A 32 -6.69 -4.98 3.01
C ALA A 32 -7.70 -5.82 3.82
N ILE A 33 -7.46 -5.98 5.12
CA ILE A 33 -8.30 -6.78 6.02
C ILE A 33 -9.41 -5.92 6.62
N LEU A 34 -9.07 -4.75 7.17
CA LEU A 34 -9.96 -3.91 7.96
C LEU A 34 -10.78 -2.94 7.09
N GLU A 35 -10.17 -2.43 6.01
CA GLU A 35 -10.77 -1.43 5.12
C GLU A 35 -10.65 -1.83 3.63
N PRO A 36 -11.26 -2.96 3.21
CA PRO A 36 -11.04 -3.54 1.88
C PRO A 36 -11.49 -2.66 0.71
N LYS A 37 -12.43 -1.74 0.93
CA LYS A 37 -12.82 -0.74 -0.07
C LYS A 37 -11.70 0.28 -0.27
N LEU A 38 -11.23 0.87 0.82
CA LEU A 38 -10.14 1.84 0.80
C LEU A 38 -8.84 1.22 0.22
N PHE A 39 -8.56 -0.05 0.54
CA PHE A 39 -7.43 -0.78 -0.05
C PHE A 39 -7.52 -0.85 -1.58
N LYS A 40 -8.70 -1.20 -2.13
CA LYS A 40 -8.92 -1.28 -3.58
C LYS A 40 -8.82 0.09 -4.26
N ASP A 41 -9.23 1.15 -3.57
CA ASP A 41 -9.17 2.52 -4.08
C ASP A 41 -7.74 3.11 -4.02
N SER A 42 -6.92 2.62 -3.07
CA SER A 42 -5.56 3.10 -2.85
C SER A 42 -4.50 2.32 -3.60
N TYR A 43 -4.72 1.03 -3.80
CA TYR A 43 -3.71 0.12 -4.36
C TYR A 43 -4.23 -0.61 -5.59
N THR A 44 -3.33 -0.80 -6.53
CA THR A 44 -3.52 -1.71 -7.67
C THR A 44 -2.27 -2.57 -7.87
N TYR A 45 -2.31 -3.52 -8.77
CA TYR A 45 -1.15 -4.36 -9.10
C TYR A 45 -0.94 -4.43 -10.60
N LEU A 46 0.26 -4.82 -11.00
CA LEU A 46 0.59 -5.11 -12.39
C LEU A 46 0.46 -6.61 -12.64
N ASP A 47 -0.33 -6.96 -13.63
CA ASP A 47 -0.51 -8.34 -14.13
C ASP A 47 0.48 -8.70 -15.25
N PHE A 48 1.53 -7.91 -15.41
CA PHE A 48 2.55 -8.05 -16.44
C PHE A 48 3.94 -7.66 -15.90
N GLU A 49 4.98 -8.15 -16.56
CA GLU A 49 6.36 -7.74 -16.23
C GLU A 49 6.65 -6.34 -16.79
N THR A 50 7.14 -5.45 -15.92
CA THR A 50 7.63 -4.14 -16.35
C THR A 50 8.90 -4.30 -17.19
N PRO A 51 9.15 -3.41 -18.17
CA PRO A 51 10.38 -3.44 -18.94
C PRO A 51 11.61 -3.38 -18.04
N LYS A 52 12.58 -4.28 -18.27
CA LYS A 52 13.86 -4.30 -17.52
C LYS A 52 14.85 -3.25 -18.03
N SER A 53 14.72 -2.88 -19.30
CA SER A 53 15.60 -1.91 -19.96
C SER A 53 15.14 -0.47 -19.67
N GLU A 54 16.04 0.35 -19.17
CA GLU A 54 15.76 1.79 -18.97
C GLU A 54 15.44 2.50 -20.26
N GLN A 55 16.05 2.12 -21.38
CA GLN A 55 15.73 2.66 -22.71
C GLN A 55 14.26 2.40 -23.10
N GLN A 56 13.73 1.21 -22.79
CA GLN A 56 12.33 0.87 -23.05
C GLN A 56 11.38 1.69 -22.17
N LYS A 57 11.72 1.90 -20.91
CA LYS A 57 10.93 2.73 -20.00
C LYS A 57 10.91 4.17 -20.48
N GLN A 58 12.10 4.72 -20.79
CA GLN A 58 12.24 6.09 -21.26
C GLN A 58 11.52 6.30 -22.59
N PHE A 59 11.59 5.34 -23.51
CA PHE A 59 10.81 5.40 -24.76
C PHE A 59 9.31 5.54 -24.50
N CYS A 60 8.75 4.76 -23.56
CA CYS A 60 7.33 4.84 -23.24
C CYS A 60 6.96 6.19 -22.61
N GLU A 61 7.80 6.73 -21.74
CA GLU A 61 7.57 8.03 -21.11
C GLU A 61 7.67 9.16 -22.14
N ASP A 62 8.70 9.16 -22.99
CA ASP A 62 8.90 10.14 -24.06
C ASP A 62 7.73 10.11 -25.05
N TYR A 63 7.30 8.91 -25.47
CA TYR A 63 6.14 8.74 -26.36
C TYR A 63 4.89 9.36 -25.77
N LEU A 64 4.55 9.08 -24.51
CA LEU A 64 3.38 9.64 -23.86
C LEU A 64 3.49 11.15 -23.66
N ASN A 65 4.67 11.66 -23.37
CA ASN A 65 4.90 13.10 -23.26
C ASN A 65 4.69 13.81 -24.59
N TYR A 66 5.21 13.26 -25.72
CA TYR A 66 5.00 13.86 -27.03
C TYR A 66 3.56 13.75 -27.50
N LEU A 67 2.91 12.58 -27.28
CA LEU A 67 1.51 12.38 -27.62
C LEU A 67 0.58 13.34 -26.85
N SER A 68 0.90 13.67 -25.60
CA SER A 68 0.12 14.62 -24.80
C SER A 68 0.16 16.06 -25.32
N LEU A 69 1.15 16.42 -26.15
CA LEU A 69 1.26 17.74 -26.77
C LEU A 69 0.34 17.87 -27.99
N ASP A 70 0.17 16.79 -28.76
CA ASP A 70 -0.72 16.74 -29.92
C ASP A 70 -1.11 15.28 -30.22
N GLU A 71 -2.30 14.89 -29.78
CA GLU A 71 -2.82 13.52 -29.96
C GLU A 71 -3.02 13.14 -31.44
N SER A 72 -3.15 14.11 -32.35
CA SER A 72 -3.31 13.86 -33.78
C SER A 72 -2.02 13.41 -34.47
N LYS A 73 -0.86 13.54 -33.80
CA LYS A 73 0.49 13.28 -34.34
C LYS A 73 1.14 12.05 -33.71
N GLU A 74 0.42 10.95 -33.69
CA GLU A 74 0.92 9.73 -33.04
C GLU A 74 2.21 9.21 -33.69
N ASP A 75 2.28 9.17 -35.03
CA ASP A 75 3.47 8.68 -35.75
C ASP A 75 4.68 9.55 -35.51
N GLU A 76 4.52 10.88 -35.51
CA GLU A 76 5.61 11.83 -35.19
C GLU A 76 6.11 11.65 -33.77
N SER A 77 5.18 11.43 -32.81
CA SER A 77 5.49 11.18 -31.41
C SER A 77 6.26 9.87 -31.21
N LEU A 78 5.89 8.81 -31.94
CA LEU A 78 6.59 7.52 -31.94
C LEU A 78 8.01 7.64 -32.52
N ILE A 79 8.16 8.28 -33.68
CA ILE A 79 9.46 8.48 -34.33
C ILE A 79 10.38 9.26 -33.39
N ARG A 80 9.89 10.35 -32.82
CA ARG A 80 10.67 11.21 -31.93
C ARG A 80 11.10 10.49 -30.67
N ALA A 81 10.20 9.78 -30.01
CA ALA A 81 10.51 9.00 -28.82
C ALA A 81 11.53 7.89 -29.12
N TYR A 82 11.37 7.22 -30.26
CA TYR A 82 12.30 6.16 -30.65
C TYR A 82 13.70 6.69 -30.94
N LYS A 83 13.81 7.77 -31.73
CA LYS A 83 15.11 8.39 -32.05
C LYS A 83 15.85 8.96 -30.85
N ASN A 84 15.12 9.45 -29.84
CA ASN A 84 15.72 9.90 -28.58
C ASN A 84 16.43 8.78 -27.82
N ASN A 85 15.88 7.57 -27.89
CA ASN A 85 16.32 6.45 -27.07
C ASN A 85 17.16 5.42 -27.85
N TYR A 86 17.05 5.42 -29.20
CA TYR A 86 17.72 4.46 -30.07
C TYR A 86 18.44 5.16 -31.23
N LYS A 87 19.62 4.66 -31.59
CA LYS A 87 20.45 5.23 -32.64
C LYS A 87 19.93 4.86 -34.03
N VAL A 88 18.83 5.48 -34.47
CA VAL A 88 18.24 5.28 -35.79
C VAL A 88 18.10 6.65 -36.51
N THR A 89 18.51 6.75 -37.77
CA THR A 89 18.53 8.00 -38.54
C THR A 89 17.32 8.15 -39.48
N LYS A 90 16.87 7.03 -40.08
CA LYS A 90 15.78 7.04 -41.07
C LYS A 90 14.42 6.97 -40.38
N ASP A 91 13.50 7.88 -40.76
CA ASP A 91 12.18 7.98 -40.14
C ASP A 91 11.30 6.76 -40.36
N GLU A 92 11.31 6.19 -41.59
CA GLU A 92 10.54 4.99 -41.92
C GLU A 92 10.90 3.80 -41.01
N LYS A 93 12.21 3.56 -40.83
CA LYS A 93 12.68 2.49 -39.96
C LYS A 93 12.41 2.80 -38.48
N ALA A 94 12.54 4.04 -38.06
CA ALA A 94 12.24 4.47 -36.70
C ALA A 94 10.77 4.26 -36.37
N LEU A 95 9.86 4.52 -37.30
CA LEU A 95 8.43 4.30 -37.14
C LEU A 95 8.10 2.81 -37.04
N GLU A 96 8.62 1.99 -37.95
CA GLU A 96 8.39 0.52 -37.92
C GLU A 96 8.82 -0.10 -36.59
N ASP A 97 10.05 0.21 -36.17
CA ASP A 97 10.62 -0.31 -34.92
C ASP A 97 9.85 0.23 -33.69
N ALA A 98 9.45 1.52 -33.71
CA ALA A 98 8.67 2.15 -32.64
C ALA A 98 7.28 1.55 -32.51
N VAL A 99 6.57 1.30 -33.60
CA VAL A 99 5.25 0.64 -33.60
C VAL A 99 5.36 -0.80 -33.05
N SER A 100 6.38 -1.54 -33.48
CA SER A 100 6.64 -2.88 -32.96
C SER A 100 6.89 -2.85 -31.45
N LEU A 101 7.73 -1.92 -30.97
CA LEU A 101 8.03 -1.74 -29.55
C LEU A 101 6.82 -1.28 -28.74
N LYS A 102 6.02 -0.32 -29.24
CA LYS A 102 4.76 0.12 -28.64
C LYS A 102 3.80 -1.06 -28.43
N ASN A 103 3.62 -1.89 -29.46
CA ASN A 103 2.75 -3.07 -29.36
C ASN A 103 3.23 -4.05 -28.30
N LYS A 104 4.53 -4.30 -28.24
CA LYS A 104 5.15 -5.15 -27.21
C LYS A 104 4.99 -4.59 -25.80
N LEU A 105 5.04 -3.27 -25.64
CA LEU A 105 4.98 -2.57 -24.37
C LEU A 105 3.59 -1.96 -24.08
N SER A 106 2.56 -2.36 -24.81
CA SER A 106 1.20 -1.78 -24.73
C SER A 106 0.63 -1.77 -23.31
N LYS A 107 0.78 -2.86 -22.57
CA LYS A 107 0.34 -2.94 -21.16
C LYS A 107 1.07 -1.94 -20.26
N TYR A 108 2.38 -1.75 -20.48
CA TYR A 108 3.16 -0.79 -19.72
C TYR A 108 2.79 0.65 -20.05
N ILE A 109 2.53 0.95 -21.32
CA ILE A 109 2.03 2.26 -21.76
C ILE A 109 0.67 2.58 -21.14
N THR A 110 -0.28 1.63 -21.19
CA THR A 110 -1.59 1.78 -20.54
C THR A 110 -1.46 1.98 -19.03
N TYR A 111 -0.53 1.29 -18.40
CA TYR A 111 -0.22 1.51 -16.99
C TYR A 111 0.29 2.93 -16.73
N LEU A 112 1.25 3.43 -17.52
CA LEU A 112 1.76 4.80 -17.36
C LEU A 112 0.67 5.86 -17.54
N GLN A 113 -0.24 5.68 -18.49
CA GLN A 113 -1.39 6.56 -18.70
C GLN A 113 -2.32 6.62 -17.48
N ASN A 114 -2.50 5.51 -16.81
CA ASN A 114 -3.43 5.36 -15.70
C ASN A 114 -2.78 5.48 -14.31
N ARG A 115 -1.45 5.51 -14.20
CA ARG A 115 -0.75 5.46 -12.90
C ARG A 115 -1.16 6.58 -11.93
N LYS A 116 -1.59 7.74 -12.45
CA LYS A 116 -2.07 8.86 -11.63
C LYS A 116 -3.40 8.57 -10.92
N LYS A 117 -4.14 7.54 -11.35
CA LYS A 117 -5.42 7.14 -10.74
C LYS A 117 -5.23 6.38 -9.43
N PHE A 118 -4.05 5.77 -9.22
CA PHE A 118 -3.77 4.95 -8.06
C PHE A 118 -2.71 5.62 -7.20
N LYS A 119 -2.88 5.52 -5.90
CA LYS A 119 -1.94 6.06 -4.93
C LYS A 119 -0.62 5.28 -4.98
N ASP A 120 -0.73 3.95 -4.96
CA ASP A 120 0.41 3.05 -4.99
C ASP A 120 0.16 1.80 -5.84
N ILE A 121 1.25 1.25 -6.37
CA ILE A 121 1.23 0.04 -7.18
C ILE A 121 2.06 -1.04 -6.51
N LEU A 122 1.39 -2.16 -6.27
CA LEU A 122 2.00 -3.34 -5.69
C LEU A 122 2.58 -4.24 -6.78
N SER A 123 3.64 -4.98 -6.45
CA SER A 123 4.03 -6.11 -7.28
C SER A 123 2.91 -7.16 -7.29
N TYR A 124 2.78 -7.91 -8.38
CA TYR A 124 1.80 -9.02 -8.46
C TYR A 124 1.99 -10.03 -7.32
N THR A 125 3.24 -10.28 -6.96
CA THR A 125 3.59 -11.17 -5.84
C THR A 125 3.10 -10.64 -4.49
N ASP A 126 3.31 -9.33 -4.21
CA ASP A 126 2.87 -8.73 -2.95
C ASP A 126 1.34 -8.65 -2.88
N TRP A 127 0.68 -8.31 -4.00
CA TRP A 127 -0.78 -8.33 -4.09
C TRP A 127 -1.35 -9.70 -3.75
N ASN A 128 -0.88 -10.76 -4.44
CA ASN A 128 -1.36 -12.12 -4.20
C ASN A 128 -1.11 -12.58 -2.78
N ARG A 129 0.05 -12.24 -2.21
CA ARG A 129 0.36 -12.56 -0.81
C ARG A 129 -0.60 -11.90 0.17
N ILE A 130 -0.97 -10.63 -0.07
CA ILE A 130 -1.95 -9.92 0.76
C ILE A 130 -3.33 -10.58 0.63
N GLN A 131 -3.77 -10.93 -0.59
CA GLN A 131 -5.04 -11.64 -0.79
C GLN A 131 -5.04 -13.01 -0.10
N GLU A 132 -3.96 -13.77 -0.22
CA GLU A 132 -3.81 -15.07 0.44
C GLU A 132 -3.88 -14.96 1.97
N LEU A 133 -3.21 -13.97 2.56
CA LEU A 133 -3.27 -13.70 4.00
C LEU A 133 -4.70 -13.37 4.44
N LYS A 134 -5.39 -12.50 3.71
CA LYS A 134 -6.79 -12.16 3.95
C LYS A 134 -7.70 -13.39 3.89
N ASP A 135 -7.55 -14.21 2.85
CA ASP A 135 -8.35 -15.44 2.66
C ASP A 135 -8.09 -16.45 3.78
N ASN A 136 -6.84 -16.59 4.21
CA ASN A 136 -6.48 -17.48 5.33
C ASN A 136 -7.08 -16.98 6.65
N CYS A 137 -7.10 -15.68 6.92
CA CYS A 137 -7.82 -15.11 8.06
C CYS A 137 -9.33 -15.40 7.97
N ALA A 138 -9.94 -15.26 6.80
CA ALA A 138 -11.36 -15.54 6.60
C ALA A 138 -11.73 -17.03 6.74
N LYS A 139 -10.81 -17.95 6.48
CA LYS A 139 -10.99 -19.39 6.67
C LYS A 139 -10.83 -19.80 8.14
N HIS A 140 -10.06 -19.06 8.93
CA HIS A 140 -9.84 -19.40 10.33
C HIS A 140 -11.04 -18.94 11.19
N LYS A 141 -11.74 -19.89 11.84
CA LYS A 141 -13.03 -19.65 12.54
C LYS A 141 -12.99 -18.41 13.47
N LYS A 142 -11.98 -18.31 14.33
CA LYS A 142 -11.90 -17.20 15.29
C LYS A 142 -11.52 -15.87 14.65
N ALA A 143 -10.60 -15.89 13.69
CA ALA A 143 -10.23 -14.69 12.95
C ALA A 143 -11.40 -14.18 12.09
N LYS A 144 -12.16 -15.09 11.45
CA LYS A 144 -13.39 -14.73 10.71
C LYS A 144 -14.39 -14.01 11.60
N GLU A 145 -14.66 -14.57 12.79
CA GLU A 145 -15.59 -13.98 13.76
C GLU A 145 -15.17 -12.57 14.20
N LEU A 146 -13.88 -12.35 14.38
CA LEU A 146 -13.34 -11.08 14.86
C LEU A 146 -13.13 -10.03 13.77
N LEU A 147 -12.82 -10.43 12.51
CA LEU A 147 -12.35 -9.51 11.47
C LEU A 147 -13.35 -9.30 10.32
N PHE A 148 -14.30 -10.24 10.11
CA PHE A 148 -15.12 -10.23 8.89
C PHE A 148 -16.64 -10.34 9.13
N ILE A 149 -17.10 -10.43 10.38
CA ILE A 149 -18.52 -10.44 10.69
C ILE A 149 -18.91 -9.05 11.22
N ASP A 150 -19.56 -8.27 10.37
CA ASP A 150 -20.01 -6.91 10.67
C ASP A 150 -21.54 -6.85 10.87
N ASP A 151 -22.28 -7.76 10.24
CA ASP A 151 -23.75 -7.74 10.18
C ASP A 151 -24.38 -8.54 11.33
N LEU A 152 -24.32 -7.98 12.51
CA LEU A 152 -25.20 -8.44 13.58
C LEU A 152 -25.94 -7.22 14.10
N ASP A 153 -27.27 -7.23 14.06
CA ASP A 153 -28.15 -6.15 14.54
C ASP A 153 -27.83 -5.67 15.97
N THR A 154 -27.09 -6.49 16.71
CA THR A 154 -26.70 -6.23 18.10
C THR A 154 -25.25 -5.76 18.27
N ARG A 155 -24.47 -5.65 17.19
CA ARG A 155 -23.04 -5.29 17.24
C ARG A 155 -22.75 -4.03 16.46
N GLU A 156 -21.98 -3.15 17.10
CA GLU A 156 -21.38 -1.97 16.49
C GLU A 156 -19.90 -2.24 16.27
N VAL A 157 -19.39 -1.94 15.07
CA VAL A 157 -18.00 -2.25 14.69
C VAL A 157 -17.36 -1.02 14.10
N HIS A 158 -16.19 -0.66 14.64
CA HIS A 158 -15.36 0.42 14.14
C HIS A 158 -13.96 -0.10 13.82
N ASN A 159 -13.46 0.22 12.63
CA ASN A 159 -12.08 -0.03 12.22
C ASN A 159 -11.27 1.25 12.33
N GLU A 160 -9.98 1.15 12.64
CA GLU A 160 -9.05 2.28 12.79
C GLU A 160 -9.63 3.38 13.72
N PHE A 161 -10.21 2.94 14.86
CA PHE A 161 -10.92 3.81 15.77
C PHE A 161 -9.95 4.64 16.60
N VAL A 162 -10.04 5.97 16.48
CA VAL A 162 -9.16 6.91 17.15
C VAL A 162 -9.76 7.36 18.47
N ILE A 163 -9.00 7.22 19.55
CA ILE A 163 -9.31 7.76 20.89
C ILE A 163 -8.33 8.88 21.18
N ILE A 164 -8.86 10.02 21.63
CA ILE A 164 -8.08 11.16 22.09
C ILE A 164 -8.49 11.47 23.51
N TRP A 165 -7.51 11.59 24.42
CA TRP A 165 -7.76 11.94 25.81
C TRP A 165 -6.62 12.80 26.36
N GLU A 166 -6.82 13.39 27.51
CA GLU A 166 -5.78 14.06 28.28
C GLU A 166 -5.37 13.19 29.46
N ASP A 167 -4.06 12.94 29.60
CA ASP A 167 -3.54 12.23 30.77
C ASP A 167 -3.76 13.08 32.04
N PRO A 168 -4.57 12.63 33.01
CA PRO A 168 -4.93 13.42 34.16
C PRO A 168 -3.77 13.66 35.13
N ILE A 169 -2.67 12.93 35.03
CA ILE A 169 -1.51 13.06 35.91
C ILE A 169 -0.53 14.11 35.37
N HIS A 170 -0.29 14.10 34.07
CA HIS A 170 0.74 14.91 33.44
C HIS A 170 0.17 16.04 32.58
N ASN A 171 -1.16 16.14 32.41
CA ASN A 171 -1.86 17.07 31.52
C ASN A 171 -1.32 17.02 30.08
N LEU A 172 -1.05 15.81 29.59
CA LEU A 172 -0.55 15.60 28.24
C LEU A 172 -1.66 15.10 27.31
N PRO A 173 -1.79 15.66 26.09
CA PRO A 173 -2.71 15.13 25.11
C PRO A 173 -2.20 13.76 24.64
N CYS A 174 -3.06 12.76 24.75
CA CYS A 174 -2.79 11.38 24.36
C CYS A 174 -3.68 10.97 23.20
N LYS A 175 -3.16 10.10 22.35
CA LYS A 175 -3.89 9.53 21.21
C LYS A 175 -3.58 8.04 21.12
N SER A 176 -4.61 7.24 20.92
CA SER A 176 -4.49 5.82 20.55
C SER A 176 -5.36 5.53 19.34
N MET A 177 -4.98 4.53 18.59
CA MET A 177 -5.77 4.01 17.49
C MET A 177 -5.95 2.50 17.69
N ILE A 178 -7.20 2.08 17.68
CA ILE A 178 -7.60 0.68 17.83
C ILE A 178 -7.88 0.14 16.44
N ASP A 179 -7.18 -0.91 16.02
CA ASP A 179 -7.35 -1.50 14.69
C ASP A 179 -8.80 -1.91 14.45
N ARG A 180 -9.44 -2.53 15.45
CA ARG A 180 -10.86 -2.87 15.38
C ARG A 180 -11.50 -2.93 16.76
N LEU A 181 -12.58 -2.19 16.92
CA LEU A 181 -13.43 -2.15 18.11
C LEU A 181 -14.76 -2.80 17.79
N ILE A 182 -15.18 -3.76 18.62
CA ILE A 182 -16.48 -4.44 18.50
C ILE A 182 -17.25 -4.23 19.81
N ILE A 183 -18.43 -3.61 19.72
CA ILE A 183 -19.33 -3.37 20.83
C ILE A 183 -20.54 -4.28 20.65
N ASP A 184 -20.69 -5.25 21.54
CA ASP A 184 -21.81 -6.18 21.56
C ASP A 184 -22.82 -5.69 22.60
N HIS A 185 -23.87 -5.04 22.15
CA HIS A 185 -24.87 -4.41 22.99
C HIS A 185 -25.74 -5.43 23.74
N GLU A 186 -25.99 -6.59 23.12
CA GLU A 186 -26.78 -7.68 23.73
C GLU A 186 -26.04 -8.29 24.93
N ASN A 187 -24.77 -8.64 24.71
CA ASN A 187 -23.94 -9.28 25.75
C ASN A 187 -23.21 -8.26 26.63
N LYS A 188 -23.41 -6.96 26.42
CA LYS A 188 -22.71 -5.85 27.12
C LYS A 188 -21.19 -6.04 27.13
N LYS A 189 -20.64 -6.42 25.99
CA LYS A 189 -19.22 -6.77 25.84
C LYS A 189 -18.55 -5.88 24.82
N VAL A 190 -17.37 -5.37 25.19
CA VAL A 190 -16.47 -4.66 24.26
C VAL A 190 -15.27 -5.57 23.98
N THR A 191 -14.92 -5.69 22.69
CA THR A 191 -13.75 -6.45 22.25
C THR A 191 -12.84 -5.53 21.45
N LEU A 192 -11.60 -5.40 21.92
CA LEU A 192 -10.52 -4.73 21.20
C LEU A 192 -9.73 -5.79 20.42
N VAL A 193 -9.54 -5.55 19.14
CA VAL A 193 -8.74 -6.40 18.27
C VAL A 193 -7.57 -5.58 17.75
N ASP A 194 -6.36 -6.10 17.92
CA ASP A 194 -5.13 -5.50 17.42
C ASP A 194 -4.48 -6.50 16.45
N LEU A 195 -4.30 -6.11 15.21
CA LEU A 195 -3.78 -6.95 14.13
C LEU A 195 -2.27 -6.79 14.03
N LYS A 196 -1.52 -7.85 14.25
CA LYS A 196 -0.06 -7.82 14.18
C LYS A 196 0.49 -8.68 13.05
N THR A 197 1.32 -8.08 12.22
CA THR A 197 2.09 -8.81 11.21
C THR A 197 3.40 -9.31 11.80
N ALA A 198 3.69 -10.59 11.63
CA ALA A 198 4.92 -11.20 12.13
C ALA A 198 5.57 -12.12 11.09
N ASN A 199 6.89 -12.10 11.02
CA ASN A 199 7.65 -12.97 10.11
C ASN A 199 7.66 -14.44 10.57
N SER A 200 7.39 -14.70 11.84
CA SER A 200 7.39 -16.04 12.41
C SER A 200 6.39 -16.13 13.56
N PHE A 201 5.46 -17.06 13.44
CA PHE A 201 4.50 -17.35 14.49
C PHE A 201 5.17 -17.98 15.73
N VAL A 202 6.20 -18.79 15.52
CA VAL A 202 6.93 -19.46 16.62
C VAL A 202 7.54 -18.45 17.60
N LYS A 203 8.04 -17.32 17.09
CA LYS A 203 8.63 -16.24 17.90
C LYS A 203 7.62 -15.18 18.35
N PHE A 204 6.33 -15.35 18.07
CA PHE A 204 5.32 -14.33 18.37
C PHE A 204 5.23 -14.04 19.86
N LYS A 205 5.25 -15.09 20.71
CA LYS A 205 5.20 -14.94 22.17
C LYS A 205 6.38 -14.14 22.73
N GLU A 206 7.58 -14.41 22.22
CA GLU A 206 8.79 -13.67 22.59
C GLU A 206 8.68 -12.20 22.18
N ARG A 207 8.19 -11.94 21.00
CA ARG A 207 7.96 -10.57 20.47
C ARG A 207 6.88 -9.81 21.23
N CYS A 208 5.83 -10.49 21.72
CA CYS A 208 4.84 -9.83 22.58
C CYS A 208 5.49 -9.23 23.83
N ASN A 209 6.47 -9.91 24.41
CA ASN A 209 7.23 -9.41 25.55
C ASN A 209 8.23 -8.33 25.15
N GLU A 210 8.99 -8.56 24.08
CA GLU A 210 10.02 -7.64 23.56
C GLU A 210 9.42 -6.27 23.21
N PHE A 211 8.29 -6.25 22.49
CA PHE A 211 7.59 -5.03 22.06
C PHE A 211 6.52 -4.56 23.04
N SER A 212 6.39 -5.23 24.19
CA SER A 212 5.44 -4.85 25.25
C SER A 212 3.99 -4.70 24.74
N TYR A 213 3.52 -5.57 23.85
CA TYR A 213 2.16 -5.50 23.29
C TYR A 213 1.06 -5.49 24.35
N PHE A 214 1.32 -6.07 25.52
CA PHE A 214 0.39 -6.02 26.65
C PHE A 214 0.14 -4.58 27.14
N ARG A 215 1.11 -3.68 27.01
CA ARG A 215 0.92 -2.27 27.38
C ARG A 215 -0.05 -1.56 26.45
N GLN A 216 -0.04 -1.88 25.15
CA GLN A 216 -0.99 -1.30 24.19
C GLN A 216 -2.45 -1.62 24.53
N MET A 217 -2.70 -2.76 25.20
CA MET A 217 -4.04 -3.18 25.60
C MET A 217 -4.44 -2.69 26.99
N ALA A 218 -3.51 -2.09 27.75
CA ALA A 218 -3.75 -1.64 29.12
C ALA A 218 -4.10 -0.14 29.21
N PHE A 219 -3.89 0.62 28.15
CA PHE A 219 -4.19 2.04 28.01
C PHE A 219 -5.32 2.23 27.00
#